data_148f8abe4c74f0ec1e256b9cd16d791d
#
_entry.id   148f8abe4c74f0ec1e256b9cd16d791d
#
_cell.length_a   1.000
_cell.length_b   1.000
_cell.length_c   1.000
_cell.angle_alpha   90.00
_cell.angle_beta   90.00
_cell.angle_gamma   90.00
#
_symmetry.space_group_name_H-M   'P 1'
#
loop_
_entity.id
_entity.type
_entity.pdbx_description
1 polymer ?
#
loop_
_entity_poly.entity_id
_entity_poly.type
_entity_poly.pdbx_seq_one_letter_code
_entity_poly.pdbx_strand_id
1 'polypeptide(L)'
;MSFTIKVKEEIIAASSKDKAELSALIKMSGSVGLTNQCLTLSISTENAKIARHIYQLMESRYQSNPELRHHNKTNLKKNRVYTVFVADHVNDILSDLQLADSFFGFETGIETSVMEDDEAGRSYLRGAFLATGTVRDPEKGRYQLEIFSVYQDHAEDLASLMKKFMLDAKVLSHKNGFVTYLQKAEDIMDFLLVIGAMNSKDAFEEVKIMRETRNDLNRANNAETANIARTISASMKTINNIIKIMDTVGLEILPVELRQIAQLRIANPDYSIQQIADSIEPPLTKSGVNHRLRKINKIADDL
;
A
#
# COMPACT_ATOMS: atom_id res chain seq x y z
N MET A 1 -17.28 -2.48 5.77
CA MET A 1 -17.06 -1.07 5.34
C MET A 1 -15.66 -0.99 4.77
N SER A 2 -15.43 -0.32 3.62
CA SER A 2 -14.08 -0.22 3.06
C SER A 2 -13.21 0.69 3.92
N PHE A 3 -11.89 0.48 3.89
CA PHE A 3 -10.95 1.33 4.63
C PHE A 3 -11.05 2.80 4.21
N THR A 4 -11.17 3.08 2.90
CA THR A 4 -11.42 4.44 2.37
C THR A 4 -12.63 5.12 3.03
N ILE A 5 -13.75 4.39 3.23
CA ILE A 5 -14.94 4.96 3.85
C ILE A 5 -14.69 5.28 5.33
N LYS A 6 -13.98 4.44 6.05
CA LYS A 6 -13.59 4.72 7.45
C LYS A 6 -12.78 6.02 7.56
N VAL A 7 -11.76 6.17 6.71
CA VAL A 7 -10.94 7.40 6.65
C VAL A 7 -11.81 8.61 6.36
N LYS A 8 -12.68 8.55 5.34
CA LYS A 8 -13.56 9.68 4.96
C LYS A 8 -14.52 10.07 6.07
N GLU A 9 -15.07 9.11 6.81
CA GLU A 9 -15.95 9.39 7.96
C GLU A 9 -15.20 10.03 9.12
N GLU A 10 -13.98 9.61 9.38
CA GLU A 10 -13.14 10.16 10.44
C GLU A 10 -12.79 11.63 10.17
N ILE A 11 -12.31 11.93 8.94
CA ILE A 11 -11.91 13.30 8.60
C ILE A 11 -13.08 14.28 8.53
N ILE A 12 -14.30 13.84 8.20
CA ILE A 12 -15.49 14.66 8.30
C ILE A 12 -15.73 15.09 9.76
N ALA A 13 -15.56 14.18 10.72
CA ALA A 13 -15.73 14.47 12.13
C ALA A 13 -14.65 15.43 12.67
N ALA A 14 -13.46 15.40 12.09
CA ALA A 14 -12.31 16.25 12.45
C ALA A 14 -12.24 17.56 11.65
N SER A 15 -13.17 17.80 10.71
CA SER A 15 -13.13 18.97 9.81
C SER A 15 -13.28 20.28 10.58
N SER A 16 -12.37 21.22 10.28
CA SER A 16 -12.43 22.61 10.77
C SER A 16 -13.45 23.47 10.02
N LYS A 17 -14.14 22.92 9.02
CA LYS A 17 -15.07 23.62 8.12
C LYS A 17 -14.42 24.79 7.35
N ASP A 18 -13.20 24.56 6.91
CA ASP A 18 -12.39 25.56 6.24
C ASP A 18 -12.83 25.80 4.78
N LYS A 19 -12.54 27.02 4.29
CA LYS A 19 -12.72 27.48 2.93
C LYS A 19 -11.97 26.60 1.92
N ALA A 20 -10.72 26.24 2.21
CA ALA A 20 -9.89 25.43 1.32
C ALA A 20 -10.43 24.00 1.12
N GLU A 21 -11.01 23.39 2.17
CA GLU A 21 -11.69 22.09 2.07
C GLU A 21 -12.88 22.15 1.12
N LEU A 22 -13.70 23.18 1.25
CA LEU A 22 -14.87 23.37 0.39
C LEU A 22 -14.46 23.69 -1.06
N SER A 23 -13.41 24.49 -1.27
CA SER A 23 -12.85 24.77 -2.59
C SER A 23 -12.45 23.49 -3.32
N ALA A 24 -11.73 22.59 -2.64
CA ALA A 24 -11.34 21.30 -3.20
C ALA A 24 -12.56 20.43 -3.55
N LEU A 25 -13.55 20.34 -2.64
CA LEU A 25 -14.79 19.56 -2.87
C LEU A 25 -15.56 20.06 -4.10
N ILE A 26 -15.71 21.37 -4.26
CA ILE A 26 -16.41 21.95 -5.40
C ILE A 26 -15.60 21.76 -6.68
N LYS A 27 -14.30 22.05 -6.66
CA LYS A 27 -13.43 21.89 -7.84
C LYS A 27 -13.46 20.47 -8.41
N MET A 28 -13.50 19.46 -7.54
CA MET A 28 -13.37 18.06 -7.94
C MET A 28 -14.71 17.33 -8.14
N SER A 29 -15.80 17.82 -7.54
CA SER A 29 -17.11 17.15 -7.57
C SER A 29 -18.25 18.08 -7.97
N GLY A 30 -17.96 19.34 -8.21
CA GLY A 30 -18.92 20.38 -8.54
C GLY A 30 -19.17 20.48 -10.04
N SER A 31 -20.32 21.00 -10.38
CA SER A 31 -20.69 21.45 -11.72
C SER A 31 -21.51 22.71 -11.63
N VAL A 32 -21.19 23.69 -12.46
CA VAL A 32 -21.94 24.94 -12.56
C VAL A 32 -22.91 24.84 -13.72
N GLY A 33 -24.13 25.23 -13.48
CA GLY A 33 -25.20 25.29 -14.48
C GLY A 33 -25.81 26.69 -14.55
N LEU A 34 -26.66 26.90 -15.57
CA LEU A 34 -27.45 28.13 -15.72
C LEU A 34 -28.94 27.74 -15.74
N THR A 35 -29.70 28.25 -14.78
CA THR A 35 -31.15 28.03 -14.71
C THR A 35 -31.87 29.37 -14.56
N ASN A 36 -32.78 29.69 -15.46
CA ASN A 36 -33.50 30.97 -15.46
C ASN A 36 -32.57 32.19 -15.38
N GLN A 37 -31.47 32.19 -16.13
CA GLN A 37 -30.44 33.24 -16.14
C GLN A 37 -29.67 33.41 -14.82
N CYS A 38 -29.86 32.52 -13.86
CA CYS A 38 -29.09 32.49 -12.62
C CYS A 38 -28.13 31.30 -12.60
N LEU A 39 -26.92 31.51 -12.08
CA LEU A 39 -25.97 30.42 -11.88
C LEU A 39 -26.48 29.47 -10.80
N THR A 40 -26.26 28.19 -11.03
CA THR A 40 -26.55 27.13 -10.05
C THR A 40 -25.31 26.28 -9.86
N LEU A 41 -25.11 25.76 -8.66
CA LEU A 41 -24.01 24.88 -8.31
C LEU A 41 -24.55 23.54 -7.86
N SER A 42 -24.02 22.45 -8.41
CA SER A 42 -24.36 21.08 -8.04
C SER A 42 -23.11 20.32 -7.65
N ILE A 43 -23.06 19.76 -6.44
CA ILE A 43 -21.92 19.00 -5.94
C ILE A 43 -22.37 17.56 -5.69
N SER A 44 -21.82 16.58 -6.38
CA SER A 44 -22.30 15.21 -6.40
C SER A 44 -21.32 14.24 -5.72
N THR A 45 -21.86 13.33 -4.90
CA THR A 45 -21.09 12.29 -4.22
C THR A 45 -21.93 11.02 -4.02
N GLU A 46 -21.27 9.86 -3.94
CA GLU A 46 -21.95 8.59 -3.61
C GLU A 46 -22.08 8.35 -2.10
N ASN A 47 -21.50 9.21 -1.27
CA ASN A 47 -21.51 9.08 0.19
C ASN A 47 -22.44 10.10 0.85
N ALA A 48 -23.47 9.61 1.54
CA ALA A 48 -24.46 10.44 2.21
C ALA A 48 -23.86 11.35 3.32
N LYS A 49 -22.79 10.89 3.99
CA LYS A 49 -22.12 11.69 5.03
C LYS A 49 -21.33 12.85 4.42
N ILE A 50 -20.66 12.61 3.29
CA ILE A 50 -19.99 13.68 2.54
C ILE A 50 -21.02 14.70 2.03
N ALA A 51 -22.13 14.24 1.46
CA ALA A 51 -23.20 15.15 1.01
C ALA A 51 -23.74 16.02 2.14
N ARG A 52 -23.98 15.43 3.32
CA ARG A 52 -24.41 16.18 4.52
C ARG A 52 -23.33 17.16 4.97
N HIS A 53 -22.07 16.77 4.92
CA HIS A 53 -20.96 17.63 5.28
C HIS A 53 -20.86 18.85 4.34
N ILE A 54 -20.95 18.63 3.03
CA ILE A 54 -20.99 19.72 2.03
C ILE A 54 -22.18 20.66 2.30
N TYR A 55 -23.36 20.08 2.57
CA TYR A 55 -24.56 20.86 2.91
C TYR A 55 -24.29 21.79 4.10
N GLN A 56 -23.72 21.26 5.18
CA GLN A 56 -23.39 22.02 6.39
C GLN A 56 -22.34 23.11 6.16
N LEU A 57 -21.34 22.84 5.30
CA LEU A 57 -20.33 23.82 4.91
C LEU A 57 -20.96 24.98 4.16
N MET A 58 -21.85 24.73 3.22
CA MET A 58 -22.57 25.75 2.45
C MET A 58 -23.47 26.61 3.33
N GLU A 59 -24.29 25.95 4.18
CA GLU A 59 -25.20 26.64 5.11
C GLU A 59 -24.44 27.51 6.09
N SER A 60 -23.40 26.95 6.76
CA SER A 60 -22.69 27.66 7.83
C SER A 60 -21.82 28.81 7.32
N ARG A 61 -21.24 28.71 6.10
CA ARG A 61 -20.30 29.69 5.59
C ARG A 61 -20.97 30.79 4.78
N TYR A 62 -21.91 30.42 3.93
CA TYR A 62 -22.55 31.34 2.98
C TYR A 62 -24.00 31.67 3.31
N GLN A 63 -24.54 31.10 4.39
CA GLN A 63 -25.97 31.25 4.75
C GLN A 63 -26.89 30.89 3.57
N SER A 64 -26.40 30.04 2.67
CA SER A 64 -27.16 29.56 1.53
C SER A 64 -28.18 28.52 1.99
N ASN A 65 -29.22 28.27 1.15
CA ASN A 65 -30.24 27.28 1.40
C ASN A 65 -30.04 26.10 0.41
N PRO A 66 -29.06 25.21 0.64
CA PRO A 66 -28.81 24.12 -0.27
C PRO A 66 -29.93 23.07 -0.21
N GLU A 67 -30.22 22.47 -1.34
CA GLU A 67 -31.15 21.33 -1.44
C GLU A 67 -30.37 20.03 -1.56
N LEU A 68 -30.73 19.04 -0.74
CA LEU A 68 -30.17 17.69 -0.87
C LEU A 68 -31.05 16.82 -1.77
N ARG A 69 -30.58 16.55 -2.96
CA ARG A 69 -31.24 15.70 -3.96
C ARG A 69 -30.57 14.33 -4.01
N HIS A 70 -31.27 13.29 -4.43
CA HIS A 70 -30.66 11.99 -4.66
C HIS A 70 -31.32 11.29 -5.85
N HIS A 71 -30.53 10.49 -6.58
CA HIS A 71 -31.02 9.62 -7.64
C HIS A 71 -30.24 8.29 -7.65
N ASN A 72 -30.85 7.26 -8.19
CA ASN A 72 -30.16 5.97 -8.34
C ASN A 72 -29.45 5.92 -9.70
N LYS A 73 -28.21 5.42 -9.73
CA LYS A 73 -27.51 5.15 -11.00
C LYS A 73 -28.26 4.07 -11.79
N THR A 74 -28.60 4.36 -13.04
CA THR A 74 -29.36 3.45 -13.93
C THR A 74 -28.68 2.12 -14.20
N ASN A 75 -27.34 2.07 -14.17
CA ASN A 75 -26.55 0.89 -14.52
C ASN A 75 -26.08 0.04 -13.33
N LEU A 76 -26.30 0.47 -12.08
CA LEU A 76 -25.85 -0.22 -10.87
C LEU A 76 -26.97 -0.14 -9.82
N LYS A 77 -27.77 -1.16 -9.69
CA LYS A 77 -29.00 -1.24 -8.86
C LYS A 77 -28.86 -0.85 -7.38
N LYS A 78 -27.68 -0.51 -6.86
CA LYS A 78 -27.44 -0.22 -5.43
C LYS A 78 -26.73 1.09 -5.12
N ASN A 79 -26.25 1.86 -6.09
CA ASN A 79 -25.50 3.09 -5.79
C ASN A 79 -26.39 4.32 -5.97
N ARG A 80 -26.67 5.00 -4.85
CA ARG A 80 -27.28 6.33 -4.81
C ARG A 80 -26.21 7.38 -5.03
N VAL A 81 -26.54 8.37 -5.84
CA VAL A 81 -25.77 9.62 -5.94
C VAL A 81 -26.56 10.68 -5.19
N TYR A 82 -25.90 11.36 -4.31
CA TYR A 82 -26.41 12.51 -3.57
C TYR A 82 -25.86 13.76 -4.23
N THR A 83 -26.70 14.75 -4.45
CA THR A 83 -26.34 16.04 -5.03
C THR A 83 -26.76 17.16 -4.08
N VAL A 84 -25.80 17.94 -3.64
CA VAL A 84 -26.07 19.20 -2.93
C VAL A 84 -26.23 20.27 -4.01
N PHE A 85 -27.43 20.82 -4.14
CA PHE A 85 -27.81 21.81 -5.13
C PHE A 85 -27.95 23.17 -4.46
N VAL A 86 -27.30 24.20 -5.02
CA VAL A 86 -27.32 25.57 -4.54
C VAL A 86 -27.72 26.49 -5.68
N ALA A 87 -28.69 27.39 -5.46
CA ALA A 87 -29.17 28.33 -6.45
C ALA A 87 -29.03 29.79 -5.98
N ASP A 88 -28.67 30.01 -4.73
CA ASP A 88 -28.43 31.32 -4.12
C ASP A 88 -26.94 31.56 -3.88
N HIS A 89 -26.51 32.82 -3.94
CA HIS A 89 -25.13 33.23 -3.64
C HIS A 89 -24.03 32.55 -4.48
N VAL A 90 -24.35 31.88 -5.62
CA VAL A 90 -23.39 31.05 -6.37
C VAL A 90 -22.21 31.88 -6.87
N ASN A 91 -22.46 33.12 -7.37
CA ASN A 91 -21.37 34.02 -7.81
C ASN A 91 -20.43 34.36 -6.66
N ASP A 92 -20.98 34.69 -5.49
CA ASP A 92 -20.19 35.02 -4.31
C ASP A 92 -19.37 33.83 -3.83
N ILE A 93 -19.95 32.63 -3.85
CA ILE A 93 -19.30 31.37 -3.50
C ILE A 93 -18.13 31.10 -4.46
N LEU A 94 -18.36 31.16 -5.77
CA LEU A 94 -17.32 30.89 -6.76
C LEU A 94 -16.18 31.91 -6.71
N SER A 95 -16.52 33.20 -6.47
CA SER A 95 -15.55 34.28 -6.33
C SER A 95 -14.75 34.17 -5.03
N ASP A 96 -15.40 33.94 -3.89
CA ASP A 96 -14.72 33.77 -2.59
C ASP A 96 -13.78 32.56 -2.62
N LEU A 97 -14.20 31.45 -3.23
CA LEU A 97 -13.39 30.24 -3.37
C LEU A 97 -12.37 30.29 -4.52
N GLN A 98 -12.31 31.39 -5.26
CA GLN A 98 -11.43 31.60 -6.42
C GLN A 98 -11.52 30.43 -7.44
N LEU A 99 -12.74 29.98 -7.69
CA LEU A 99 -13.02 28.88 -8.61
C LEU A 99 -13.34 29.36 -10.04
N ALA A 100 -13.68 30.62 -10.19
CA ALA A 100 -13.96 31.27 -11.48
C ALA A 100 -13.39 32.69 -11.49
N ASP A 101 -12.82 33.07 -12.64
CA ASP A 101 -12.41 34.46 -12.88
C ASP A 101 -13.63 35.35 -13.23
N SER A 102 -13.39 36.66 -13.33
CA SER A 102 -14.40 37.67 -13.70
C SER A 102 -14.99 37.50 -15.12
N PHE A 103 -14.45 36.58 -15.93
CA PHE A 103 -14.88 36.28 -17.30
C PHE A 103 -15.46 34.89 -17.49
N PHE A 104 -15.87 34.19 -16.39
CA PHE A 104 -16.36 32.79 -16.40
C PHE A 104 -15.29 31.76 -16.82
N GLY A 105 -14.01 32.11 -16.78
CA GLY A 105 -12.92 31.13 -16.81
C GLY A 105 -12.90 30.32 -15.51
N PHE A 106 -12.88 29.00 -15.62
CA PHE A 106 -12.68 28.14 -14.44
C PHE A 106 -11.19 27.95 -14.19
N GLU A 107 -10.72 28.31 -12.99
CA GLU A 107 -9.35 28.05 -12.58
C GLU A 107 -9.13 26.54 -12.43
N THR A 108 -8.18 25.99 -13.18
CA THR A 108 -7.88 24.55 -13.16
C THR A 108 -6.90 24.15 -12.06
N GLY A 109 -5.98 25.04 -11.67
CA GLY A 109 -4.96 24.83 -10.64
C GLY A 109 -5.47 25.08 -9.21
N ILE A 110 -4.58 24.92 -8.23
CA ILE A 110 -4.81 25.25 -6.81
C ILE A 110 -4.38 26.70 -6.58
N GLU A 111 -5.18 27.45 -5.83
CA GLU A 111 -4.87 28.84 -5.48
C GLU A 111 -3.54 28.94 -4.73
N THR A 112 -2.76 30.00 -5.05
CA THR A 112 -1.44 30.24 -4.45
C THR A 112 -1.51 30.40 -2.92
N SER A 113 -2.56 31.02 -2.39
CA SER A 113 -2.76 31.19 -0.95
C SER A 113 -2.89 29.85 -0.22
N VAL A 114 -3.53 28.85 -0.86
CA VAL A 114 -3.63 27.48 -0.34
C VAL A 114 -2.27 26.76 -0.38
N MET A 115 -1.48 27.05 -1.43
CA MET A 115 -0.16 26.45 -1.58
C MET A 115 0.85 27.00 -0.56
N GLU A 116 0.67 28.25 -0.10
CA GLU A 116 1.58 28.91 0.85
C GLU A 116 1.24 28.64 2.32
N ASP A 117 -0.03 28.56 2.67
CA ASP A 117 -0.51 28.31 4.04
C ASP A 117 -0.64 26.80 4.33
N ASP A 118 0.00 26.34 5.40
CA ASP A 118 -0.01 24.93 5.80
C ASP A 118 -1.40 24.44 6.25
N GLU A 119 -2.17 25.25 6.98
CA GLU A 119 -3.52 24.89 7.42
C GLU A 119 -4.49 24.83 6.25
N ALA A 120 -4.45 25.80 5.35
CA ALA A 120 -5.23 25.78 4.12
C ALA A 120 -4.84 24.60 3.23
N GLY A 121 -3.54 24.28 3.12
CA GLY A 121 -3.05 23.13 2.38
C GLY A 121 -3.55 21.80 2.94
N ARG A 122 -3.52 21.62 4.26
CA ARG A 122 -4.08 20.42 4.93
C ARG A 122 -5.59 20.30 4.67
N SER A 123 -6.30 21.41 4.81
CA SER A 123 -7.75 21.47 4.58
C SER A 123 -8.10 21.17 3.13
N TYR A 124 -7.32 21.67 2.17
CA TYR A 124 -7.49 21.37 0.75
C TYR A 124 -7.26 19.90 0.44
N LEU A 125 -6.18 19.29 0.95
CA LEU A 125 -5.91 17.85 0.79
C LEU A 125 -7.01 17.00 1.39
N ARG A 126 -7.59 17.43 2.53
CA ARG A 126 -8.77 16.79 3.15
C ARG A 126 -9.96 16.81 2.20
N GLY A 127 -10.30 17.99 1.65
CA GLY A 127 -11.39 18.15 0.69
C GLY A 127 -11.17 17.33 -0.58
N ALA A 128 -9.95 17.34 -1.13
CA ALA A 128 -9.58 16.55 -2.30
C ALA A 128 -9.73 15.04 -2.05
N PHE A 129 -9.30 14.56 -0.89
CA PHE A 129 -9.48 13.16 -0.51
C PHE A 129 -10.95 12.81 -0.27
N LEU A 130 -11.75 13.68 0.33
CA LEU A 130 -13.20 13.49 0.48
C LEU A 130 -13.89 13.37 -0.89
N ALA A 131 -13.52 14.19 -1.85
CA ALA A 131 -14.11 14.20 -3.18
C ALA A 131 -13.82 12.89 -3.94
N THR A 132 -12.57 12.62 -4.27
CA THR A 132 -12.18 11.53 -5.18
C THR A 132 -11.14 10.58 -4.61
N GLY A 133 -10.62 10.87 -3.40
CA GLY A 133 -9.57 10.08 -2.77
C GLY A 133 -9.98 8.64 -2.46
N THR A 134 -9.04 7.74 -2.64
CA THR A 134 -9.15 6.33 -2.25
C THR A 134 -7.86 5.86 -1.60
N VAL A 135 -7.98 4.99 -0.63
CA VAL A 135 -6.85 4.30 -0.01
C VAL A 135 -7.15 2.82 0.05
N ARG A 136 -6.23 2.04 -0.44
CA ARG A 136 -6.37 0.59 -0.44
C ARG A 136 -6.29 0.06 0.99
N ASP A 137 -7.12 -0.94 1.27
CA ASP A 137 -7.12 -1.67 2.53
C ASP A 137 -5.71 -2.23 2.81
N PRO A 138 -5.05 -1.85 3.93
CA PRO A 138 -3.67 -2.27 4.21
C PRO A 138 -3.51 -3.78 4.39
N GLU A 139 -4.59 -4.52 4.68
CA GLU A 139 -4.57 -5.99 4.72
C GLU A 139 -4.41 -6.61 3.33
N LYS A 140 -4.76 -5.87 2.25
CA LYS A 140 -4.91 -6.40 0.90
C LYS A 140 -3.84 -5.86 -0.07
N GLY A 141 -2.89 -6.71 -0.44
CA GLY A 141 -1.98 -6.44 -1.55
C GLY A 141 -0.99 -5.31 -1.30
N ARG A 142 -0.74 -4.48 -2.31
CA ARG A 142 0.19 -3.35 -2.26
C ARG A 142 -0.47 -2.14 -1.61
N TYR A 143 0.30 -1.35 -0.88
CA TYR A 143 -0.13 -0.06 -0.36
C TYR A 143 -0.32 0.92 -1.51
N GLN A 144 -1.43 1.66 -1.49
CA GLN A 144 -1.75 2.64 -2.51
C GLN A 144 -2.80 3.63 -1.99
N LEU A 145 -2.52 4.90 -2.17
CA LEU A 145 -3.47 6.00 -1.98
C LEU A 145 -3.52 6.77 -3.29
N GLU A 146 -4.70 7.14 -3.73
CA GLU A 146 -4.95 7.81 -5.00
C GLU A 146 -5.95 8.94 -4.84
N ILE A 147 -5.72 10.05 -5.53
CA ILE A 147 -6.67 11.15 -5.71
C ILE A 147 -6.80 11.40 -7.20
N PHE A 148 -8.01 11.26 -7.73
CA PHE A 148 -8.30 11.48 -9.15
C PHE A 148 -8.62 12.95 -9.41
N SER A 149 -8.07 13.50 -10.49
CA SER A 149 -8.33 14.85 -10.99
C SER A 149 -8.66 14.81 -12.48
N VAL A 150 -9.57 15.67 -12.91
CA VAL A 150 -9.91 15.81 -14.35
C VAL A 150 -8.80 16.55 -15.09
N TYR A 151 -8.20 17.56 -14.47
CA TYR A 151 -7.20 18.44 -15.06
C TYR A 151 -5.78 18.07 -14.61
N GLN A 152 -4.83 18.16 -15.55
CA GLN A 152 -3.43 17.86 -15.30
C GLN A 152 -2.81 18.83 -14.29
N ASP A 153 -3.01 20.12 -14.51
CA ASP A 153 -2.48 21.17 -13.64
C ASP A 153 -2.90 20.95 -12.19
N HIS A 154 -4.18 20.61 -11.97
CA HIS A 154 -4.67 20.30 -10.63
C HIS A 154 -4.00 19.06 -10.01
N ALA A 155 -3.75 18.02 -10.79
CA ALA A 155 -3.06 16.83 -10.30
C ALA A 155 -1.59 17.12 -9.95
N GLU A 156 -0.91 17.96 -10.74
CA GLU A 156 0.46 18.40 -10.50
C GLU A 156 0.55 19.31 -9.27
N ASP A 157 -0.41 20.21 -9.10
CA ASP A 157 -0.52 21.06 -7.91
C ASP A 157 -0.78 20.23 -6.65
N LEU A 158 -1.67 19.21 -6.70
CA LEU A 158 -1.87 18.28 -5.59
C LEU A 158 -0.57 17.54 -5.23
N ALA A 159 0.18 17.09 -6.22
CA ALA A 159 1.48 16.46 -5.98
C ALA A 159 2.48 17.43 -5.35
N SER A 160 2.48 18.68 -5.81
CA SER A 160 3.34 19.74 -5.27
C SER A 160 2.95 20.09 -3.83
N LEU A 161 1.66 20.19 -3.53
CA LEU A 161 1.14 20.41 -2.19
C LEU A 161 1.49 19.25 -1.25
N MET A 162 1.38 18.01 -1.72
CA MET A 162 1.80 16.83 -0.96
C MET A 162 3.31 16.86 -0.68
N LYS A 163 4.14 17.27 -1.66
CA LYS A 163 5.60 17.41 -1.46
C LYS A 163 5.97 18.45 -0.41
N LYS A 164 5.19 19.52 -0.25
CA LYS A 164 5.36 20.50 0.83
C LYS A 164 5.27 19.81 2.21
N PHE A 165 4.46 18.76 2.35
CA PHE A 165 4.37 17.92 3.53
C PHE A 165 5.31 16.70 3.49
N MET A 166 6.38 16.74 2.66
CA MET A 166 7.39 15.68 2.50
C MET A 166 6.87 14.34 1.99
N LEU A 167 5.72 14.33 1.31
CA LEU A 167 5.13 13.13 0.73
C LEU A 167 5.63 12.97 -0.72
N ASP A 168 6.15 11.79 -1.09
CA ASP A 168 6.68 11.48 -2.43
C ASP A 168 5.54 11.15 -3.41
N ALA A 169 4.65 12.13 -3.64
CA ALA A 169 3.52 11.99 -4.54
C ALA A 169 3.95 12.04 -6.01
N LYS A 170 3.30 11.19 -6.82
CA LYS A 170 3.52 11.10 -8.27
C LYS A 170 2.20 11.27 -9.00
N VAL A 171 2.28 11.74 -10.25
CA VAL A 171 1.13 11.90 -11.13
C VAL A 171 1.22 10.89 -12.27
N LEU A 172 0.09 10.27 -12.59
CA LEU A 172 -0.08 9.34 -13.70
C LEU A 172 -1.29 9.74 -14.53
N SER A 173 -1.14 9.72 -15.86
CA SER A 173 -2.27 9.88 -16.78
C SER A 173 -3.20 8.66 -16.71
N HIS A 174 -4.50 8.90 -16.65
CA HIS A 174 -5.56 7.90 -16.64
C HIS A 174 -6.56 8.19 -17.76
N LYS A 175 -7.39 7.22 -18.17
CA LYS A 175 -8.31 7.33 -19.32
C LYS A 175 -9.11 8.64 -19.39
N ASN A 176 -9.58 9.17 -18.25
CA ASN A 176 -10.48 10.31 -18.19
C ASN A 176 -9.90 11.47 -17.35
N GLY A 177 -8.59 11.48 -17.11
CA GLY A 177 -7.94 12.51 -16.29
C GLY A 177 -6.59 12.05 -15.77
N PHE A 178 -6.28 12.42 -14.55
CA PHE A 178 -4.98 12.20 -13.92
C PHE A 178 -5.17 11.68 -12.50
N VAL A 179 -4.22 10.89 -12.03
CA VAL A 179 -4.21 10.34 -10.67
C VAL A 179 -2.94 10.78 -9.97
N THR A 180 -3.09 11.49 -8.87
CA THR A 180 -2.00 11.76 -7.92
C THR A 180 -1.99 10.64 -6.89
N TYR A 181 -0.83 9.98 -6.68
CA TYR A 181 -0.77 8.77 -5.87
C TYR A 181 0.47 8.65 -4.98
N LEU A 182 0.30 7.89 -3.89
CA LEU A 182 1.33 7.45 -2.97
C LEU A 182 1.38 5.91 -2.94
N GLN A 183 2.58 5.33 -2.85
CA GLN A 183 2.78 3.87 -2.83
C GLN A 183 3.57 3.37 -1.63
N LYS A 184 4.31 4.25 -0.95
CA LYS A 184 5.03 3.89 0.28
C LYS A 184 4.06 3.92 1.46
N ALA A 185 4.18 2.94 2.34
CA ALA A 185 3.33 2.87 3.53
C ALA A 185 3.53 4.09 4.44
N GLU A 186 4.76 4.54 4.58
CA GLU A 186 5.15 5.71 5.37
C GLU A 186 4.46 6.97 4.83
N ASP A 187 4.60 7.26 3.55
CA ASP A 187 3.96 8.43 2.91
C ASP A 187 2.43 8.40 3.06
N ILE A 188 1.82 7.19 2.99
CA ILE A 188 0.36 7.05 3.18
C ILE A 188 -0.04 7.33 4.63
N MET A 189 0.71 6.84 5.61
CA MET A 189 0.46 7.11 7.03
C MET A 189 0.62 8.60 7.35
N ASP A 190 1.68 9.23 6.81
CA ASP A 190 1.92 10.66 6.97
C ASP A 190 0.82 11.49 6.28
N PHE A 191 0.33 11.07 5.11
CA PHE A 191 -0.82 11.71 4.46
C PHE A 191 -2.08 11.61 5.33
N LEU A 192 -2.37 10.44 5.91
CA LEU A 192 -3.50 10.26 6.82
C LEU A 192 -3.40 11.21 8.03
N LEU A 193 -2.19 11.40 8.56
CA LEU A 193 -1.92 12.36 9.63
C LEU A 193 -2.18 13.80 9.17
N VAL A 194 -1.67 14.18 7.97
CA VAL A 194 -1.85 15.52 7.38
C VAL A 194 -3.31 15.89 7.25
N ILE A 195 -4.17 14.96 6.80
CA ILE A 195 -5.61 15.21 6.65
C ILE A 195 -6.43 15.03 7.94
N GLY A 196 -5.80 14.62 9.06
CA GLY A 196 -6.45 14.49 10.38
C GLY A 196 -7.10 13.12 10.63
N ALA A 197 -6.70 12.06 9.92
CA ALA A 197 -7.21 10.69 10.08
C ALA A 197 -6.33 9.86 11.03
N MET A 198 -6.20 10.27 12.29
CA MET A 198 -5.30 9.66 13.28
C MET A 198 -5.61 8.19 13.56
N ASN A 199 -6.89 7.87 13.83
CA ASN A 199 -7.28 6.47 14.13
C ASN A 199 -7.08 5.55 12.92
N SER A 200 -7.32 6.06 11.71
CA SER A 200 -7.08 5.32 10.48
C SER A 200 -5.58 5.12 10.23
N LYS A 201 -4.74 6.11 10.55
CA LYS A 201 -3.29 6.00 10.50
C LYS A 201 -2.81 4.90 11.47
N ASP A 202 -3.26 4.91 12.72
CA ASP A 202 -2.87 3.91 13.72
C ASP A 202 -3.30 2.49 13.30
N ALA A 203 -4.54 2.34 12.81
CA ALA A 203 -5.02 1.06 12.28
C ALA A 203 -4.20 0.58 11.05
N PHE A 204 -3.75 1.50 10.19
CA PHE A 204 -2.89 1.18 9.06
C PHE A 204 -1.51 0.70 9.53
N GLU A 205 -0.93 1.36 10.52
CA GLU A 205 0.38 1.03 11.10
C GLU A 205 0.37 -0.35 11.77
N GLU A 206 -0.66 -0.66 12.56
CA GLU A 206 -0.83 -1.99 13.18
C GLU A 206 -0.83 -3.11 12.13
N VAL A 207 -1.58 -2.94 11.06
CA VAL A 207 -1.63 -3.92 9.97
C VAL A 207 -0.28 -4.04 9.27
N LYS A 208 0.44 -2.91 9.04
CA LYS A 208 1.78 -2.90 8.46
C LYS A 208 2.74 -3.74 9.31
N ILE A 209 2.80 -3.50 10.62
CA ILE A 209 3.68 -4.23 11.56
C ILE A 209 3.36 -5.74 11.54
N MET A 210 2.08 -6.11 11.60
CA MET A 210 1.68 -7.52 11.55
C MET A 210 2.10 -8.20 10.24
N ARG A 211 2.01 -7.51 9.11
CA ARG A 211 2.44 -8.05 7.80
C ARG A 211 3.95 -8.21 7.71
N GLU A 212 4.73 -7.25 8.20
CA GLU A 212 6.19 -7.31 8.23
C GLU A 212 6.65 -8.48 9.10
N THR A 213 6.12 -8.61 10.32
CA THR A 213 6.42 -9.73 11.22
C THR A 213 6.11 -11.09 10.58
N ARG A 214 4.94 -11.22 9.93
CA ARG A 214 4.56 -12.46 9.22
C ARG A 214 5.51 -12.78 8.06
N ASN A 215 5.93 -11.76 7.30
CA ASN A 215 6.85 -11.93 6.20
C ASN A 215 8.23 -12.38 6.67
N ASP A 216 8.72 -11.84 7.78
CA ASP A 216 10.01 -12.20 8.35
C ASP A 216 9.99 -13.64 8.91
N LEU A 217 8.92 -14.05 9.59
CA LEU A 217 8.72 -15.43 10.02
C LEU A 217 8.68 -16.39 8.82
N ASN A 218 7.96 -16.05 7.76
CA ASN A 218 7.91 -16.85 6.54
C ASN A 218 9.29 -16.98 5.87
N ARG A 219 10.07 -15.90 5.82
CA ARG A 219 11.45 -15.93 5.30
C ARG A 219 12.35 -16.83 6.14
N ALA A 220 12.27 -16.74 7.46
CA ALA A 220 13.02 -17.61 8.38
C ALA A 220 12.68 -19.07 8.18
N ASN A 221 11.38 -19.42 8.17
CA ASN A 221 10.90 -20.78 7.95
C ASN A 221 11.31 -21.34 6.58
N ASN A 222 11.22 -20.51 5.52
CA ASN A 222 11.63 -20.92 4.18
C ASN A 222 13.14 -21.19 4.11
N ALA A 223 13.95 -20.34 4.78
CA ALA A 223 15.39 -20.52 4.83
C ALA A 223 15.77 -21.80 5.60
N GLU A 224 15.12 -22.07 6.73
CA GLU A 224 15.32 -23.29 7.52
C GLU A 224 14.92 -24.54 6.73
N THR A 225 13.74 -24.53 6.12
CA THR A 225 13.26 -25.64 5.26
C THR A 225 14.22 -25.91 4.11
N ALA A 226 14.70 -24.88 3.45
CA ALA A 226 15.68 -25.03 2.37
C ALA A 226 17.03 -25.58 2.87
N ASN A 227 17.49 -25.21 4.07
CA ASN A 227 18.69 -25.73 4.68
C ASN A 227 18.55 -27.23 5.04
N ILE A 228 17.42 -27.62 5.61
CA ILE A 228 17.11 -29.02 5.91
C ILE A 228 17.08 -29.85 4.62
N ALA A 229 16.37 -29.38 3.59
CA ALA A 229 16.27 -30.08 2.30
C ALA A 229 17.66 -30.26 1.63
N ARG A 230 18.53 -29.24 1.67
CA ARG A 230 19.89 -29.36 1.14
C ARG A 230 20.72 -30.36 1.94
N THR A 231 20.58 -30.39 3.26
CA THR A 231 21.30 -31.34 4.14
C THR A 231 20.87 -32.78 3.87
N ILE A 232 19.56 -33.04 3.75
CA ILE A 232 19.02 -34.35 3.42
C ILE A 232 19.50 -34.80 2.03
N SER A 233 19.37 -33.93 1.01
CA SER A 233 19.81 -34.23 -0.35
C SER A 233 21.30 -34.55 -0.43
N ALA A 234 22.15 -33.80 0.27
CA ALA A 234 23.58 -34.06 0.34
C ALA A 234 23.90 -35.38 1.05
N SER A 235 23.17 -35.69 2.12
CA SER A 235 23.32 -36.98 2.82
C SER A 235 22.92 -38.16 1.92
N MET A 236 21.76 -38.09 1.26
CA MET A 236 21.28 -39.13 0.34
C MET A 236 22.22 -39.34 -0.84
N LYS A 237 22.73 -38.24 -1.45
CA LYS A 237 23.75 -38.34 -2.52
C LYS A 237 24.96 -39.10 -2.02
N THR A 238 25.46 -38.76 -0.83
CA THR A 238 26.64 -39.44 -0.26
C THR A 238 26.37 -40.92 0.03
N ILE A 239 25.21 -41.27 0.59
CA ILE A 239 24.82 -42.66 0.83
C ILE A 239 24.75 -43.44 -0.49
N ASN A 240 24.10 -42.90 -1.53
CA ASN A 240 24.00 -43.53 -2.83
C ASN A 240 25.38 -43.75 -3.47
N ASN A 241 26.29 -42.79 -3.31
CA ASN A 241 27.67 -42.90 -3.79
C ASN A 241 28.45 -43.98 -3.06
N ILE A 242 28.26 -44.13 -1.72
CA ILE A 242 28.87 -45.20 -0.95
C ILE A 242 28.33 -46.54 -1.35
N ILE A 243 27.03 -46.67 -1.57
CA ILE A 243 26.39 -47.90 -2.07
C ILE A 243 26.93 -48.27 -3.45
N LYS A 244 27.08 -47.28 -4.38
CA LYS A 244 27.68 -47.50 -5.70
C LYS A 244 29.09 -48.09 -5.58
N ILE A 245 29.97 -47.52 -4.73
CA ILE A 245 31.32 -48.04 -4.50
C ILE A 245 31.25 -49.47 -3.97
N MET A 246 30.35 -49.74 -2.97
CA MET A 246 30.20 -51.04 -2.35
C MET A 246 29.79 -52.10 -3.36
N ASP A 247 28.83 -51.82 -4.26
CA ASP A 247 28.28 -52.76 -5.24
C ASP A 247 29.19 -52.95 -6.44
N THR A 248 30.08 -51.98 -6.81
CA THR A 248 30.92 -52.04 -7.99
C THR A 248 32.30 -52.63 -7.73
N VAL A 249 32.98 -52.11 -6.68
CA VAL A 249 34.41 -52.44 -6.41
C VAL A 249 34.68 -52.86 -4.96
N GLY A 250 33.65 -52.83 -4.09
CA GLY A 250 33.76 -53.08 -2.66
C GLY A 250 34.30 -51.90 -1.88
N LEU A 251 34.02 -51.83 -0.59
CA LEU A 251 34.52 -50.77 0.32
C LEU A 251 36.01 -50.93 0.65
N GLU A 252 36.60 -52.07 0.35
CA GLU A 252 38.03 -52.38 0.58
C GLU A 252 38.98 -51.51 -0.21
N ILE A 253 38.53 -50.99 -1.34
CA ILE A 253 39.32 -50.06 -2.16
C ILE A 253 39.56 -48.68 -1.45
N LEU A 254 38.70 -48.35 -0.48
CA LEU A 254 38.83 -47.11 0.29
C LEU A 254 39.93 -47.21 1.31
N PRO A 255 40.75 -46.17 1.47
CA PRO A 255 41.64 -46.02 2.65
C PRO A 255 40.87 -46.24 3.94
N VAL A 256 41.52 -46.81 4.97
CA VAL A 256 40.89 -47.18 6.24
C VAL A 256 40.06 -46.05 6.85
N GLU A 257 40.60 -44.80 6.81
CA GLU A 257 39.94 -43.63 7.32
C GLU A 257 38.66 -43.24 6.57
N LEU A 258 38.56 -43.49 5.26
CA LEU A 258 37.40 -43.22 4.46
C LEU A 258 36.37 -44.35 4.62
N ARG A 259 36.83 -45.58 4.73
CA ARG A 259 36.02 -46.77 4.93
C ARG A 259 35.21 -46.71 6.22
N GLN A 260 35.84 -46.30 7.32
CA GLN A 260 35.15 -46.12 8.62
C GLN A 260 33.99 -45.11 8.52
N ILE A 261 34.21 -43.98 7.85
CA ILE A 261 33.17 -42.96 7.67
C ILE A 261 32.05 -43.49 6.75
N ALA A 262 32.41 -44.19 5.68
CA ALA A 262 31.41 -44.82 4.77
C ALA A 262 30.53 -45.79 5.51
N GLN A 263 31.11 -46.70 6.32
CA GLN A 263 30.38 -47.68 7.17
C GLN A 263 29.44 -46.97 8.17
N LEU A 264 29.97 -45.98 8.90
CA LEU A 264 29.17 -45.22 9.87
C LEU A 264 27.99 -44.49 9.18
N ARG A 265 28.20 -43.92 7.99
CA ARG A 265 27.13 -43.20 7.24
C ARG A 265 26.05 -44.13 6.77
N ILE A 266 26.37 -45.35 6.31
CA ILE A 266 25.39 -46.35 5.89
C ILE A 266 24.63 -46.91 7.10
N ALA A 267 25.36 -47.20 8.19
CA ALA A 267 24.73 -47.75 9.41
C ALA A 267 23.79 -46.69 10.08
N ASN A 268 24.06 -45.42 9.91
CA ASN A 268 23.33 -44.31 10.55
C ASN A 268 22.99 -43.20 9.52
N PRO A 269 22.00 -43.45 8.64
CA PRO A 269 21.61 -42.51 7.59
C PRO A 269 21.17 -41.15 8.10
N ASP A 270 20.58 -41.08 9.28
CA ASP A 270 19.99 -39.91 9.91
C ASP A 270 21.00 -39.07 10.74
N TYR A 271 22.21 -39.61 10.95
CA TYR A 271 23.21 -38.89 11.71
C TYR A 271 23.63 -37.57 11.02
N SER A 272 23.66 -36.48 11.77
CA SER A 272 24.33 -35.27 11.36
C SER A 272 25.85 -35.50 11.19
N ILE A 273 26.49 -34.63 10.44
CA ILE A 273 27.95 -34.70 10.26
C ILE A 273 28.70 -34.60 11.61
N GLN A 274 28.12 -33.87 12.57
CA GLN A 274 28.69 -33.77 13.94
C GLN A 274 28.57 -35.09 14.67
N GLN A 275 27.45 -35.76 14.64
CA GLN A 275 27.28 -37.10 15.27
C GLN A 275 28.21 -38.13 14.68
N ILE A 276 28.47 -38.10 13.36
CA ILE A 276 29.49 -38.96 12.73
C ILE A 276 30.88 -38.58 13.24
N ALA A 277 31.18 -37.31 13.38
CA ALA A 277 32.47 -36.86 13.86
C ALA A 277 32.74 -37.33 15.31
N ASP A 278 31.73 -37.28 16.15
CA ASP A 278 31.83 -37.67 17.56
C ASP A 278 31.83 -39.22 17.73
N SER A 279 31.39 -39.99 16.75
CA SER A 279 31.35 -41.44 16.76
C SER A 279 32.66 -42.12 16.30
N ILE A 280 33.69 -41.34 15.93
CA ILE A 280 34.97 -41.88 15.46
C ILE A 280 36.02 -41.66 16.55
N GLU A 281 36.85 -42.68 16.78
CA GLU A 281 37.98 -42.58 17.71
C GLU A 281 39.33 -42.55 16.97
N PRO A 282 40.16 -41.54 17.22
CA PRO A 282 39.86 -40.32 18.00
C PRO A 282 38.83 -39.44 17.28
N PRO A 283 38.03 -38.61 18.05
CA PRO A 283 36.99 -37.77 17.47
C PRO A 283 37.51 -36.83 16.39
N LEU A 284 36.75 -36.69 15.33
CA LEU A 284 37.09 -35.80 14.22
C LEU A 284 36.36 -34.46 14.34
N THR A 285 36.84 -33.45 13.64
CA THR A 285 36.09 -32.21 13.47
C THR A 285 35.05 -32.39 12.37
N LYS A 286 33.93 -31.63 12.44
CA LYS A 286 32.90 -31.55 11.40
C LYS A 286 33.52 -31.28 10.02
N SER A 287 34.53 -30.42 9.94
CA SER A 287 35.27 -30.13 8.71
C SER A 287 36.04 -31.33 8.20
N GLY A 288 36.68 -32.12 9.11
CA GLY A 288 37.41 -33.33 8.79
C GLY A 288 36.50 -34.41 8.16
N VAL A 289 35.33 -34.63 8.77
CA VAL A 289 34.32 -35.56 8.20
C VAL A 289 33.85 -35.08 6.83
N ASN A 290 33.48 -33.81 6.67
CA ASN A 290 33.09 -33.24 5.38
C ASN A 290 34.17 -33.42 4.29
N HIS A 291 35.43 -33.20 4.62
CA HIS A 291 36.52 -33.42 3.69
C HIS A 291 36.62 -34.88 3.21
N ARG A 292 36.48 -35.81 4.13
CA ARG A 292 36.51 -37.26 3.83
C ARG A 292 35.30 -37.71 3.02
N LEU A 293 34.09 -37.22 3.36
CA LEU A 293 32.88 -37.51 2.56
C LEU A 293 32.99 -36.94 1.12
N ARG A 294 33.62 -35.77 0.93
CA ARG A 294 33.90 -35.26 -0.42
C ARG A 294 34.84 -36.15 -1.21
N LYS A 295 35.89 -36.72 -0.57
CA LYS A 295 36.79 -37.69 -1.22
C LYS A 295 36.03 -38.94 -1.62
N ILE A 296 35.17 -39.48 -0.77
CA ILE A 296 34.35 -40.65 -1.08
C ILE A 296 33.43 -40.35 -2.28
N ASN A 297 32.75 -39.21 -2.29
CA ASN A 297 31.91 -38.81 -3.41
C ASN A 297 32.71 -38.69 -4.71
N LYS A 298 33.93 -38.13 -4.68
CA LYS A 298 34.79 -38.04 -5.86
C LYS A 298 35.17 -39.42 -6.40
N ILE A 299 35.54 -40.37 -5.52
CA ILE A 299 35.85 -41.74 -5.94
C ILE A 299 34.62 -42.41 -6.58
N ALA A 300 33.42 -42.15 -6.07
CA ALA A 300 32.19 -42.69 -6.67
C ALA A 300 31.83 -42.03 -8.01
N ASP A 301 32.18 -40.75 -8.19
CA ASP A 301 31.97 -40.03 -9.48
C ASP A 301 32.96 -40.52 -10.57
N ASP A 302 34.13 -41.04 -10.18
CA ASP A 302 35.18 -41.59 -11.08
C ASP A 302 34.93 -43.06 -11.49
N LEU A 303 33.99 -43.76 -10.82
CA LEU A 303 33.53 -45.14 -11.14
C LEU A 303 32.31 -45.11 -12.05
#